data_50d62c6114becb310420ea6caf26c9da
#
_entry.id   50d62c6114becb310420ea6caf26c9da
#
_cell.length_a   1.000
_cell.length_b   1.000
_cell.length_c   1.000
_cell.angle_alpha   90.00
_cell.angle_beta   90.00
_cell.angle_gamma   90.00
#
_symmetry.space_group_name_H-M   'P 1'
#
loop_
_entity.id
_entity.type
_entity.pdbx_description
1 polymer ?
#
loop_
_entity_poly.entity_id
_entity_poly.type
_entity_poly.pdbx_seq_one_letter_code
_entity_poly.pdbx_strand_id
1 'polypeptide(L)'
;MAGDDGQASGEQQPPPLRHRLCTILFVLVVLGLLAFTTRLWPMHISTLPFNNDGLTECRIASDILASGSLEYPFTAFYFNTHSVVTPSFNVLLAYVSSAVGVPPLYVAQMVVAVVSIVTILGTYLLAKQITGSAKGGIAAAVFIALLGTAAFVTGSAWKESLGYALMVLFFYAYANRSDIRFLVLEILLLLTIPLVHHLVTAVVYIALGYLTLWSLYFAAKTRAWRPRHLTELLVFVVTSTITYSYYSLNSLDKLGYVSGYQDVLKIAAVFLGFLLLAVVALGPKRYVKWTLAPIPGVAIVAFVLWDYVNPVFPYIPNATDFVIILMLCTGALVSAAWFGFEELLNSRLLLRAVPLGMLLPAVTLMTFALLSGFSIQSHQLVYRTFDFADLALAMGVGMTVAHLARKPRAEWLVVVTVMAALLLTFPFAYETSALLGERHDTQEYEVDAVEWLEYAAGSDSMLQSDERISYIAMAISGFGKMPYLPSRIMDDGLLGEGAFYMLETEWTTVGVSDYPDGYLVLNGTEVALIVSSSNVFYVGGPVSNQIVVFSCTEVGQEAIIGDY
;
A
#
# COMPACT_ATOMS: atom_id res chain seq x y z
N MET A 1 63.09 -34.55 -0.84
CA MET A 1 61.86 -35.38 -0.77
C MET A 1 60.83 -34.56 -0.04
N ALA A 2 60.01 -33.82 -0.76
CA ALA A 2 58.87 -33.10 -0.24
C ALA A 2 57.64 -33.70 -0.91
N GLY A 3 56.80 -34.35 -0.11
CA GLY A 3 55.55 -34.95 -0.55
C GLY A 3 54.56 -33.84 -0.90
N ASP A 4 54.13 -33.85 -2.13
CA ASP A 4 53.06 -33.01 -2.69
C ASP A 4 51.72 -33.71 -2.40
N ASP A 5 51.14 -33.41 -1.24
CA ASP A 5 49.79 -33.86 -0.91
C ASP A 5 48.78 -33.00 -1.66
N GLY A 6 48.59 -33.36 -2.91
CA GLY A 6 47.50 -32.83 -3.72
C GLY A 6 46.14 -33.20 -3.14
N GLN A 7 45.60 -32.34 -2.27
CA GLN A 7 44.19 -32.36 -1.94
C GLN A 7 43.40 -31.98 -3.19
N ALA A 8 42.97 -33.00 -3.92
CA ALA A 8 41.96 -32.88 -4.95
C ALA A 8 40.70 -32.29 -4.27
N SER A 9 40.42 -31.01 -4.54
CA SER A 9 39.15 -30.38 -4.22
C SER A 9 38.07 -31.15 -4.98
N GLY A 10 37.40 -32.06 -4.28
CA GLY A 10 36.26 -32.81 -4.85
C GLY A 10 35.21 -31.83 -5.33
N GLU A 11 35.18 -31.53 -6.60
CA GLU A 11 34.06 -30.84 -7.24
C GLU A 11 32.81 -31.67 -6.99
N GLN A 12 32.00 -31.21 -6.02
CA GLN A 12 30.69 -31.80 -5.75
C GLN A 12 29.88 -31.71 -7.06
N GLN A 13 29.61 -32.83 -7.68
CA GLN A 13 28.75 -32.88 -8.86
C GLN A 13 27.43 -32.19 -8.56
N PRO A 14 26.99 -31.29 -9.44
CA PRO A 14 25.73 -30.59 -9.24
C PRO A 14 24.58 -31.59 -9.09
N PRO A 15 23.66 -31.41 -8.14
CA PRO A 15 22.57 -32.34 -7.91
C PRO A 15 21.75 -32.57 -9.19
N PRO A 16 21.17 -33.77 -9.39
CA PRO A 16 20.44 -34.11 -10.59
C PRO A 16 19.28 -33.14 -10.85
N LEU A 17 18.99 -32.87 -12.12
CA LEU A 17 17.99 -31.87 -12.55
C LEU A 17 16.64 -32.03 -11.83
N ARG A 18 16.19 -33.27 -11.65
CA ARG A 18 14.94 -33.62 -10.96
C ARG A 18 14.93 -33.10 -9.52
N HIS A 19 16.03 -33.24 -8.79
CA HIS A 19 16.12 -32.75 -7.40
C HIS A 19 16.06 -31.23 -7.34
N ARG A 20 16.72 -30.53 -8.25
CA ARG A 20 16.66 -29.06 -8.36
C ARG A 20 15.24 -28.59 -8.67
N LEU A 21 14.54 -29.23 -9.60
CA LEU A 21 13.15 -28.88 -9.94
C LEU A 21 12.21 -29.10 -8.75
N CYS A 22 12.33 -30.22 -8.03
CA CYS A 22 11.53 -30.45 -6.81
C CYS A 22 11.77 -29.40 -5.74
N THR A 23 13.02 -28.99 -5.52
CA THR A 23 13.35 -27.94 -4.53
C THR A 23 12.77 -26.59 -4.93
N ILE A 24 12.87 -26.20 -6.20
CA ILE A 24 12.29 -24.94 -6.70
C ILE A 24 10.78 -24.98 -6.54
N LEU A 25 10.12 -26.04 -6.97
CA LEU A 25 8.67 -26.19 -6.85
C LEU A 25 8.22 -26.12 -5.39
N PHE A 26 8.92 -26.80 -4.48
CA PHE A 26 8.64 -26.75 -3.05
C PHE A 26 8.72 -25.31 -2.51
N VAL A 27 9.78 -24.56 -2.84
CA VAL A 27 9.93 -23.15 -2.43
C VAL A 27 8.78 -22.30 -2.96
N LEU A 28 8.42 -22.44 -4.24
CA LEU A 28 7.32 -21.67 -4.83
C LEU A 28 5.97 -21.98 -4.16
N VAL A 29 5.70 -23.26 -3.87
CA VAL A 29 4.48 -23.68 -3.18
C VAL A 29 4.43 -23.11 -1.76
N VAL A 30 5.52 -23.21 -1.01
CA VAL A 30 5.58 -22.65 0.37
C VAL A 30 5.39 -21.13 0.37
N LEU A 31 6.06 -20.40 -0.54
CA LEU A 31 5.89 -18.95 -0.66
C LEU A 31 4.48 -18.59 -1.12
N GLY A 32 3.89 -19.35 -2.04
CA GLY A 32 2.50 -19.14 -2.47
C GLY A 32 1.50 -19.38 -1.35
N LEU A 33 1.68 -20.43 -0.55
CA LEU A 33 0.84 -20.69 0.63
C LEU A 33 1.01 -19.60 1.69
N LEU A 34 2.24 -19.15 1.94
CA LEU A 34 2.51 -18.05 2.87
C LEU A 34 1.81 -16.77 2.40
N ALA A 35 1.92 -16.43 1.12
CA ALA A 35 1.24 -15.28 0.54
C ALA A 35 -0.28 -15.35 0.75
N PHE A 36 -0.86 -16.48 0.36
CA PHE A 36 -2.29 -16.71 0.44
C PHE A 36 -2.82 -16.64 1.87
N THR A 37 -2.21 -17.38 2.80
CA THR A 37 -2.66 -17.44 4.19
C THR A 37 -2.53 -16.11 4.91
N THR A 38 -1.45 -15.37 4.69
CA THR A 38 -1.26 -14.06 5.33
C THR A 38 -2.27 -13.02 4.84
N ARG A 39 -2.77 -13.11 3.59
CA ARG A 39 -3.78 -12.18 3.03
C ARG A 39 -5.21 -12.64 3.27
N LEU A 40 -5.40 -13.87 3.69
CA LEU A 40 -6.69 -14.34 4.22
C LEU A 40 -6.85 -14.05 5.73
N TRP A 41 -5.79 -13.59 6.41
CA TRP A 41 -5.86 -13.30 7.84
C TRP A 41 -7.05 -12.39 8.23
N PRO A 42 -7.39 -11.32 7.47
CA PRO A 42 -8.56 -10.49 7.80
C PRO A 42 -9.88 -11.26 7.87
N MET A 43 -10.03 -12.35 7.11
CA MET A 43 -11.26 -13.18 7.15
C MET A 43 -11.46 -13.90 8.49
N HIS A 44 -10.46 -13.86 9.38
CA HIS A 44 -10.61 -14.31 10.76
C HIS A 44 -11.40 -13.29 11.62
N ILE A 45 -11.35 -12.02 11.24
CA ILE A 45 -12.01 -10.92 11.95
C ILE A 45 -13.41 -10.72 11.38
N SER A 46 -13.55 -10.70 10.06
CA SER A 46 -14.82 -10.51 9.34
C SER A 46 -14.79 -11.25 8.01
N THR A 47 -15.96 -11.73 7.55
CA THR A 47 -16.10 -12.35 6.21
C THR A 47 -16.14 -11.31 5.09
N LEU A 48 -16.24 -10.02 5.44
CA LEU A 48 -16.33 -8.90 4.53
C LEU A 48 -14.94 -8.46 4.05
N PRO A 49 -14.86 -7.69 2.95
CA PRO A 49 -13.60 -7.18 2.45
C PRO A 49 -12.88 -6.34 3.50
N PHE A 50 -11.61 -6.60 3.69
CA PHE A 50 -10.78 -5.77 4.53
C PHE A 50 -10.46 -4.46 3.79
N ASN A 51 -10.63 -3.34 4.47
CA ASN A 51 -10.56 -1.97 4.00
C ASN A 51 -11.89 -1.44 3.42
N ASN A 52 -12.23 -0.22 3.79
CA ASN A 52 -13.48 0.45 3.42
C ASN A 52 -13.64 0.64 1.91
N ASP A 53 -12.55 0.97 1.21
CA ASP A 53 -12.54 1.07 -0.25
C ASP A 53 -12.99 -0.23 -0.93
N GLY A 54 -12.72 -1.38 -0.28
CA GLY A 54 -13.11 -2.69 -0.78
C GLY A 54 -14.61 -2.86 -0.95
N LEU A 55 -15.41 -2.26 -0.08
CA LEU A 55 -16.87 -2.30 -0.19
C LEU A 55 -17.34 -1.54 -1.44
N THR A 56 -16.77 -0.36 -1.68
CA THR A 56 -17.06 0.44 -2.88
C THR A 56 -16.65 -0.31 -4.14
N GLU A 57 -15.49 -0.94 -4.14
CA GLU A 57 -15.03 -1.72 -5.29
C GLU A 57 -15.94 -2.93 -5.56
N CYS A 58 -16.47 -3.56 -4.51
CA CYS A 58 -17.45 -4.64 -4.63
C CYS A 58 -18.79 -4.14 -5.18
N ARG A 59 -19.26 -2.97 -4.75
CA ARG A 59 -20.48 -2.36 -5.28
C ARG A 59 -20.35 -2.07 -6.78
N ILE A 60 -19.26 -1.44 -7.19
CA ILE A 60 -18.98 -1.18 -8.60
C ILE A 60 -18.94 -2.49 -9.41
N ALA A 61 -18.29 -3.53 -8.88
CA ALA A 61 -18.28 -4.85 -9.52
C ALA A 61 -19.69 -5.44 -9.67
N SER A 62 -20.56 -5.25 -8.67
CA SER A 62 -21.96 -5.68 -8.70
C SER A 62 -22.76 -4.92 -9.76
N ASP A 63 -22.55 -3.60 -9.87
CA ASP A 63 -23.20 -2.76 -10.88
C ASP A 63 -22.74 -3.13 -12.31
N ILE A 64 -21.46 -3.45 -12.50
CA ILE A 64 -20.95 -3.98 -13.77
C ILE A 64 -21.60 -5.32 -14.12
N LEU A 65 -21.79 -6.21 -13.16
CA LEU A 65 -22.49 -7.49 -13.39
C LEU A 65 -23.96 -7.28 -13.76
N ALA A 66 -24.64 -6.36 -13.08
CA ALA A 66 -26.05 -6.09 -13.31
C ALA A 66 -26.31 -5.39 -14.65
N SER A 67 -25.47 -4.43 -15.02
CA SER A 67 -25.61 -3.63 -16.24
C SER A 67 -24.96 -4.25 -17.48
N GLY A 68 -23.96 -5.12 -17.30
CA GLY A 68 -23.11 -5.61 -18.38
C GLY A 68 -22.25 -4.52 -19.03
N SER A 69 -22.06 -3.39 -18.36
CA SER A 69 -21.38 -2.20 -18.87
C SER A 69 -20.41 -1.64 -17.85
N LEU A 70 -19.40 -0.91 -18.34
CA LEU A 70 -18.53 -0.07 -17.50
C LEU A 70 -19.18 1.28 -17.18
N GLU A 71 -20.25 1.65 -17.90
CA GLU A 71 -21.12 2.78 -17.58
C GLU A 71 -22.22 2.29 -16.66
N TYR A 72 -22.10 2.57 -15.38
CA TYR A 72 -23.05 2.15 -14.34
C TYR A 72 -23.63 3.38 -13.61
N PRO A 73 -24.88 3.31 -13.14
CA PRO A 73 -25.57 4.43 -12.53
C PRO A 73 -25.13 4.73 -11.10
N PHE A 74 -24.00 4.19 -10.65
CA PHE A 74 -23.51 4.42 -9.32
C PHE A 74 -23.25 5.91 -9.07
N THR A 75 -24.16 6.52 -8.33
CA THR A 75 -24.20 7.97 -8.07
C THR A 75 -23.29 8.41 -6.91
N ALA A 76 -22.52 7.54 -6.32
CA ALA A 76 -21.59 7.92 -5.27
C ALA A 76 -20.56 8.91 -5.79
N PHE A 77 -20.77 10.12 -5.41
CA PHE A 77 -20.26 11.35 -5.99
C PHE A 77 -18.73 11.44 -6.07
N TYR A 78 -18.01 10.75 -5.24
CA TYR A 78 -16.55 10.91 -5.09
C TYR A 78 -15.70 9.88 -5.85
N PHE A 79 -16.20 8.66 -6.02
CA PHE A 79 -15.40 7.54 -6.57
C PHE A 79 -15.70 7.23 -8.03
N ASN A 80 -16.78 7.78 -8.57
CA ASN A 80 -17.27 7.42 -9.87
C ASN A 80 -16.26 7.71 -11.00
N THR A 81 -15.64 8.90 -11.00
CA THR A 81 -14.68 9.30 -12.04
C THR A 81 -13.43 8.43 -12.03
N HIS A 82 -12.86 8.18 -10.83
CA HIS A 82 -11.66 7.35 -10.70
C HIS A 82 -11.93 5.89 -11.07
N SER A 83 -13.08 5.36 -10.72
CA SER A 83 -13.43 3.96 -10.96
C SER A 83 -13.69 3.65 -12.41
N VAL A 84 -14.33 4.57 -13.16
CA VAL A 84 -14.53 4.44 -14.62
C VAL A 84 -13.19 4.45 -15.37
N VAL A 85 -12.24 5.28 -14.91
CA VAL A 85 -10.93 5.41 -15.56
C VAL A 85 -9.96 4.31 -15.16
N THR A 86 -10.13 3.71 -13.97
CA THR A 86 -9.29 2.61 -13.47
C THR A 86 -10.13 1.35 -13.17
N PRO A 87 -10.79 0.75 -14.18
CA PRO A 87 -11.83 -0.27 -13.96
C PRO A 87 -11.29 -1.68 -13.72
N SER A 88 -9.98 -1.93 -13.93
CA SER A 88 -9.47 -3.30 -14.08
C SER A 88 -9.71 -4.18 -12.86
N PHE A 89 -9.60 -3.63 -11.63
CA PHE A 89 -9.85 -4.41 -10.41
C PHE A 89 -11.33 -4.77 -10.27
N ASN A 90 -12.23 -3.82 -10.55
CA ASN A 90 -13.67 -4.04 -10.50
C ASN A 90 -14.13 -5.08 -11.54
N VAL A 91 -13.56 -4.99 -12.76
CA VAL A 91 -13.82 -5.97 -13.82
C VAL A 91 -13.32 -7.36 -13.42
N LEU A 92 -12.14 -7.44 -12.78
CA LEU A 92 -11.61 -8.71 -12.25
C LEU A 92 -12.55 -9.29 -11.20
N LEU A 93 -13.02 -8.48 -10.23
CA LEU A 93 -13.97 -8.92 -9.21
C LEU A 93 -15.28 -9.38 -9.83
N ALA A 94 -15.84 -8.62 -10.76
CA ALA A 94 -17.07 -8.96 -11.48
C ALA A 94 -16.91 -10.30 -12.23
N TYR A 95 -15.81 -10.45 -12.97
CA TYR A 95 -15.53 -11.68 -13.71
C TYR A 95 -15.41 -12.90 -12.78
N VAL A 96 -14.63 -12.81 -11.70
CA VAL A 96 -14.46 -13.92 -10.76
C VAL A 96 -15.79 -14.24 -10.07
N SER A 97 -16.51 -13.23 -9.59
CA SER A 97 -17.84 -13.36 -8.99
C SER A 97 -18.81 -14.11 -9.91
N SER A 98 -18.89 -13.69 -11.19
CA SER A 98 -19.70 -14.37 -12.20
C SER A 98 -19.28 -15.81 -12.42
N ALA A 99 -17.97 -16.09 -12.47
CA ALA A 99 -17.45 -17.43 -12.72
C ALA A 99 -17.71 -18.40 -11.57
N VAL A 100 -17.70 -17.95 -10.31
CA VAL A 100 -17.92 -18.79 -9.14
C VAL A 100 -19.35 -18.75 -8.62
N GLY A 101 -20.19 -17.82 -9.11
CA GLY A 101 -21.59 -17.67 -8.67
C GLY A 101 -21.74 -17.09 -7.26
N VAL A 102 -20.73 -16.35 -6.75
CA VAL A 102 -20.73 -15.73 -5.41
C VAL A 102 -20.66 -14.22 -5.58
N PRO A 103 -21.44 -13.41 -4.81
CA PRO A 103 -21.41 -11.95 -4.91
C PRO A 103 -20.00 -11.36 -4.72
N PRO A 104 -19.65 -10.23 -5.37
CA PRO A 104 -18.35 -9.58 -5.26
C PRO A 104 -17.90 -9.34 -3.83
N LEU A 105 -18.84 -8.99 -2.95
CA LEU A 105 -18.63 -8.73 -1.52
C LEU A 105 -17.91 -9.88 -0.80
N TYR A 106 -18.28 -11.13 -1.10
CA TYR A 106 -17.73 -12.32 -0.43
C TYR A 106 -16.54 -12.94 -1.17
N VAL A 107 -16.27 -12.50 -2.40
CA VAL A 107 -15.18 -13.03 -3.24
C VAL A 107 -13.93 -12.14 -3.19
N ALA A 108 -14.08 -10.86 -2.84
CA ALA A 108 -13.04 -9.85 -2.96
C ALA A 108 -11.76 -10.22 -2.18
N GLN A 109 -11.90 -10.62 -0.92
CA GLN A 109 -10.73 -10.97 -0.09
C GLN A 109 -9.97 -12.19 -0.64
N MET A 110 -10.71 -13.15 -1.23
CA MET A 110 -10.11 -14.33 -1.89
C MET A 110 -9.33 -13.93 -3.14
N VAL A 111 -9.89 -13.00 -3.95
CA VAL A 111 -9.22 -12.48 -5.16
C VAL A 111 -7.91 -11.80 -4.78
N VAL A 112 -7.93 -10.96 -3.75
CA VAL A 112 -6.73 -10.28 -3.25
C VAL A 112 -5.68 -11.28 -2.76
N ALA A 113 -6.08 -12.30 -2.02
CA ALA A 113 -5.17 -13.36 -1.57
C ALA A 113 -4.51 -14.10 -2.74
N VAL A 114 -5.25 -14.37 -3.83
CA VAL A 114 -4.69 -14.97 -5.04
C VAL A 114 -3.75 -14.00 -5.77
N VAL A 115 -4.12 -12.73 -5.90
CA VAL A 115 -3.27 -11.69 -6.51
C VAL A 115 -1.95 -11.54 -5.73
N SER A 116 -1.99 -11.65 -4.41
CA SER A 116 -0.79 -11.57 -3.57
C SER A 116 0.23 -12.69 -3.81
N ILE A 117 -0.22 -13.87 -4.29
CA ILE A 117 0.69 -14.94 -4.73
C ILE A 117 1.59 -14.42 -5.86
N VAL A 118 1.03 -13.69 -6.81
CA VAL A 118 1.79 -13.09 -7.92
C VAL A 118 2.81 -12.09 -7.39
N THR A 119 2.42 -11.25 -6.42
CA THR A 119 3.32 -10.29 -5.77
C THR A 119 4.51 -10.99 -5.10
N ILE A 120 4.26 -11.99 -4.28
CA ILE A 120 5.31 -12.67 -3.50
C ILE A 120 6.22 -13.50 -4.40
N LEU A 121 5.65 -14.26 -5.34
CA LEU A 121 6.46 -15.05 -6.29
C LEU A 121 7.22 -14.15 -7.28
N GLY A 122 6.61 -13.04 -7.71
CA GLY A 122 7.27 -12.02 -8.52
C GLY A 122 8.45 -11.40 -7.78
N THR A 123 8.29 -11.06 -6.50
CA THR A 123 9.36 -10.56 -5.62
C THR A 123 10.50 -11.57 -5.48
N TYR A 124 10.17 -12.86 -5.26
CA TYR A 124 11.18 -13.92 -5.24
C TYR A 124 12.01 -13.95 -6.52
N LEU A 125 11.34 -13.97 -7.68
CA LEU A 125 12.01 -14.05 -8.98
C LEU A 125 12.88 -12.81 -9.24
N LEU A 126 12.34 -11.63 -8.96
CA LEU A 126 13.06 -10.36 -9.12
C LEU A 126 14.29 -10.29 -8.22
N ALA A 127 14.13 -10.56 -6.91
CA ALA A 127 15.24 -10.51 -5.96
C ALA A 127 16.30 -11.59 -6.28
N LYS A 128 15.89 -12.79 -6.68
CA LYS A 128 16.81 -13.83 -7.14
C LYS A 128 17.61 -13.37 -8.37
N GLN A 129 16.97 -12.66 -9.30
CA GLN A 129 17.63 -12.11 -10.50
C GLN A 129 18.64 -11.01 -10.12
N ILE A 130 18.27 -10.11 -9.22
CA ILE A 130 19.11 -8.98 -8.78
C ILE A 130 20.29 -9.46 -7.94
N THR A 131 20.06 -10.37 -6.99
CA THR A 131 21.09 -10.84 -6.04
C THR A 131 21.91 -12.00 -6.56
N GLY A 132 21.44 -12.69 -7.62
CA GLY A 132 22.03 -13.94 -8.12
C GLY A 132 21.88 -15.12 -7.13
N SER A 133 21.02 -15.00 -6.09
CA SER A 133 20.91 -15.95 -4.99
C SER A 133 19.47 -16.36 -4.72
N ALA A 134 19.21 -17.69 -4.66
CA ALA A 134 17.92 -18.20 -4.25
C ALA A 134 17.58 -17.84 -2.79
N LYS A 135 18.58 -17.82 -1.88
CA LYS A 135 18.39 -17.38 -0.49
C LYS A 135 17.98 -15.90 -0.42
N GLY A 136 18.62 -15.04 -1.22
CA GLY A 136 18.24 -13.64 -1.34
C GLY A 136 16.82 -13.47 -1.87
N GLY A 137 16.43 -14.27 -2.87
CA GLY A 137 15.06 -14.30 -3.37
C GLY A 137 14.04 -14.69 -2.31
N ILE A 138 14.31 -15.77 -1.55
CA ILE A 138 13.43 -16.22 -0.45
C ILE A 138 13.32 -15.14 0.63
N ALA A 139 14.43 -14.54 1.04
CA ALA A 139 14.43 -13.52 2.09
C ALA A 139 13.59 -12.29 1.68
N ALA A 140 13.72 -11.82 0.44
CA ALA A 140 12.91 -10.71 -0.07
C ALA A 140 11.41 -11.07 -0.17
N ALA A 141 11.08 -12.27 -0.62
CA ALA A 141 9.69 -12.74 -0.71
C ALA A 141 9.04 -12.87 0.67
N VAL A 142 9.74 -13.46 1.64
CA VAL A 142 9.27 -13.57 3.03
C VAL A 142 9.14 -12.19 3.67
N PHE A 143 10.05 -11.26 3.36
CA PHE A 143 9.96 -9.88 3.81
C PHE A 143 8.63 -9.23 3.37
N ILE A 144 8.30 -9.26 2.07
CA ILE A 144 7.02 -8.71 1.56
C ILE A 144 5.82 -9.49 2.09
N ALA A 145 5.95 -10.79 2.33
CA ALA A 145 4.86 -11.60 2.87
C ALA A 145 4.48 -11.22 4.29
N LEU A 146 5.45 -10.85 5.14
CA LEU A 146 5.29 -10.66 6.58
C LEU A 146 5.49 -9.22 7.06
N LEU A 147 6.00 -8.31 6.22
CA LEU A 147 6.11 -6.90 6.60
C LEU A 147 4.70 -6.31 6.73
N GLY A 148 4.40 -5.67 7.87
CA GLY A 148 3.06 -5.18 8.20
C GLY A 148 2.48 -4.25 7.12
N THR A 149 3.22 -3.23 6.68
CA THR A 149 2.81 -2.28 5.62
C THR A 149 2.56 -2.99 4.29
N ALA A 150 3.47 -3.82 3.84
CA ALA A 150 3.29 -4.60 2.61
C ALA A 150 2.13 -5.61 2.72
N ALA A 151 1.91 -6.19 3.92
CA ALA A 151 0.79 -7.09 4.17
C ALA A 151 -0.54 -6.34 4.11
N PHE A 152 -0.63 -5.16 4.72
CA PHE A 152 -1.78 -4.26 4.65
C PHE A 152 -2.14 -3.94 3.19
N VAL A 153 -1.22 -3.34 2.44
CA VAL A 153 -1.48 -2.90 1.06
C VAL A 153 -1.86 -4.06 0.14
N THR A 154 -1.13 -5.16 0.21
CA THR A 154 -1.38 -6.32 -0.67
C THR A 154 -2.46 -7.26 -0.14
N GLY A 155 -2.98 -7.03 1.07
CA GLY A 155 -4.06 -7.77 1.70
C GLY A 155 -5.40 -7.02 1.76
N SER A 156 -5.40 -5.71 1.48
CA SER A 156 -6.63 -4.92 1.37
C SER A 156 -7.35 -5.14 0.05
N ALA A 157 -8.68 -5.16 0.09
CA ALA A 157 -9.52 -5.42 -1.09
C ALA A 157 -9.70 -4.16 -1.96
N TRP A 158 -8.63 -3.58 -2.41
CA TRP A 158 -8.59 -2.35 -3.21
C TRP A 158 -7.75 -2.50 -4.49
N LYS A 159 -7.85 -1.54 -5.39
CA LYS A 159 -7.15 -1.50 -6.69
C LYS A 159 -5.63 -1.56 -6.56
N GLU A 160 -5.11 -0.97 -5.48
CA GLU A 160 -3.67 -0.88 -5.25
C GLU A 160 -3.01 -2.26 -5.08
N SER A 161 -3.73 -3.24 -4.51
CA SER A 161 -3.25 -4.63 -4.38
C SER A 161 -2.93 -5.26 -5.74
N LEU A 162 -3.81 -5.09 -6.72
CA LEU A 162 -3.57 -5.53 -8.10
C LEU A 162 -2.45 -4.70 -8.75
N GLY A 163 -2.48 -3.38 -8.55
CA GLY A 163 -1.44 -2.48 -9.04
C GLY A 163 -0.04 -2.87 -8.55
N TYR A 164 0.08 -3.20 -7.27
CA TYR A 164 1.33 -3.64 -6.66
C TYR A 164 1.87 -4.93 -7.29
N ALA A 165 1.00 -5.91 -7.54
CA ALA A 165 1.37 -7.14 -8.23
C ALA A 165 1.91 -6.87 -9.65
N LEU A 166 1.24 -6.02 -10.41
CA LEU A 166 1.67 -5.64 -11.76
C LEU A 166 2.97 -4.82 -11.74
N MET A 167 3.18 -3.98 -10.73
CA MET A 167 4.42 -3.23 -10.53
C MET A 167 5.61 -4.18 -10.29
N VAL A 168 5.45 -5.21 -9.47
CA VAL A 168 6.49 -6.23 -9.26
C VAL A 168 6.82 -6.94 -10.57
N LEU A 169 5.81 -7.33 -11.33
CA LEU A 169 6.00 -7.96 -12.66
C LEU A 169 6.68 -7.00 -13.65
N PHE A 170 6.35 -5.70 -13.61
CA PHE A 170 7.01 -4.69 -14.42
C PHE A 170 8.52 -4.63 -14.12
N PHE A 171 8.92 -4.55 -12.84
CA PHE A 171 10.33 -4.52 -12.49
C PHE A 171 11.05 -5.83 -12.86
N TYR A 172 10.37 -6.96 -12.76
CA TYR A 172 10.92 -8.24 -13.21
C TYR A 172 11.10 -8.28 -14.73
N ALA A 173 10.12 -7.80 -15.51
CA ALA A 173 10.22 -7.70 -16.97
C ALA A 173 11.34 -6.73 -17.36
N TYR A 174 11.39 -5.56 -16.72
CA TYR A 174 12.45 -4.57 -16.92
C TYR A 174 13.85 -5.14 -16.65
N ALA A 175 14.03 -5.91 -15.57
CA ALA A 175 15.31 -6.54 -15.25
C ALA A 175 15.76 -7.59 -16.30
N ASN A 176 14.81 -8.17 -17.05
CA ASN A 176 15.04 -9.22 -18.06
C ASN A 176 14.83 -8.74 -19.51
N ARG A 177 14.65 -7.44 -19.75
CA ARG A 177 14.28 -6.83 -21.05
C ARG A 177 15.29 -7.04 -22.20
N SER A 178 16.45 -7.65 -21.94
CA SER A 178 17.34 -8.09 -23.01
C SER A 178 16.72 -9.19 -23.89
N ASP A 179 15.75 -9.92 -23.38
CA ASP A 179 14.90 -10.84 -24.11
C ASP A 179 13.64 -10.09 -24.57
N ILE A 180 13.35 -10.15 -25.87
CA ILE A 180 12.22 -9.46 -26.52
C ILE A 180 10.87 -9.79 -25.85
N ARG A 181 10.70 -11.00 -25.32
CA ARG A 181 9.47 -11.43 -24.64
C ARG A 181 9.22 -10.59 -23.39
N PHE A 182 10.26 -10.26 -22.64
CA PHE A 182 10.14 -9.40 -21.46
C PHE A 182 9.97 -7.93 -21.83
N LEU A 183 10.55 -7.46 -22.93
CA LEU A 183 10.28 -6.12 -23.44
C LEU A 183 8.80 -5.96 -23.85
N VAL A 184 8.23 -6.94 -24.53
CA VAL A 184 6.81 -6.94 -24.86
C VAL A 184 5.95 -6.95 -23.59
N LEU A 185 6.29 -7.80 -22.61
CA LEU A 185 5.60 -7.84 -21.31
C LEU A 185 5.71 -6.49 -20.58
N GLU A 186 6.88 -5.85 -20.58
CA GLU A 186 7.09 -4.52 -20.00
C GLU A 186 6.13 -3.49 -20.61
N ILE A 187 6.03 -3.44 -21.94
CA ILE A 187 5.13 -2.53 -22.65
C ILE A 187 3.66 -2.82 -22.30
N LEU A 188 3.25 -4.09 -22.29
CA LEU A 188 1.89 -4.47 -21.93
C LEU A 188 1.56 -4.04 -20.49
N LEU A 189 2.49 -4.23 -19.54
CA LEU A 189 2.30 -3.81 -18.16
C LEU A 189 2.21 -2.28 -18.03
N LEU A 190 3.06 -1.52 -18.76
CA LEU A 190 3.00 -0.07 -18.79
C LEU A 190 1.67 0.47 -19.35
N LEU A 191 1.01 -0.24 -20.25
CA LEU A 191 -0.30 0.12 -20.77
C LEU A 191 -1.45 -0.37 -19.86
N THR A 192 -1.23 -1.43 -19.06
CA THR A 192 -2.27 -1.99 -18.19
C THR A 192 -2.33 -1.33 -16.82
N ILE A 193 -1.18 -1.01 -16.21
CA ILE A 193 -1.11 -0.40 -14.87
C ILE A 193 -1.95 0.89 -14.78
N PRO A 194 -1.97 1.80 -15.78
CA PRO A 194 -2.85 2.98 -15.78
C PRO A 194 -4.34 2.66 -15.66
N LEU A 195 -4.77 1.50 -16.13
CA LEU A 195 -6.16 1.05 -16.02
C LEU A 195 -6.48 0.45 -14.65
N VAL A 196 -5.49 0.27 -13.79
CA VAL A 196 -5.65 -0.33 -12.46
C VAL A 196 -5.63 0.74 -11.37
N HIS A 197 -4.55 1.55 -11.30
CA HIS A 197 -4.38 2.50 -10.19
C HIS A 197 -3.44 3.65 -10.55
N HIS A 198 -3.91 4.88 -10.33
CA HIS A 198 -3.19 6.10 -10.73
C HIS A 198 -1.88 6.31 -9.96
N LEU A 199 -1.84 6.05 -8.63
CA LEU A 199 -0.64 6.24 -7.82
C LEU A 199 0.44 5.21 -8.19
N VAL A 200 0.08 3.94 -8.39
CA VAL A 200 1.00 2.90 -8.89
C VAL A 200 1.56 3.30 -10.25
N THR A 201 0.72 3.88 -11.12
CA THR A 201 1.15 4.43 -12.41
C THR A 201 2.21 5.50 -12.24
N ALA A 202 1.97 6.46 -11.35
CA ALA A 202 2.94 7.53 -11.08
C ALA A 202 4.29 6.94 -10.59
N VAL A 203 4.25 6.01 -9.63
CA VAL A 203 5.44 5.33 -9.12
C VAL A 203 6.21 4.62 -10.24
N VAL A 204 5.53 3.85 -11.08
CA VAL A 204 6.15 3.09 -12.18
C VAL A 204 6.75 4.02 -13.23
N TYR A 205 6.07 5.10 -13.62
CA TYR A 205 6.60 6.03 -14.63
C TYR A 205 7.73 6.90 -14.08
N ILE A 206 7.70 7.31 -12.82
CA ILE A 206 8.83 7.99 -12.16
C ILE A 206 10.04 7.03 -12.11
N ALA A 207 9.82 5.75 -11.75
CA ALA A 207 10.86 4.72 -11.77
C ALA A 207 11.48 4.54 -13.16
N LEU A 208 10.63 4.38 -14.17
CA LEU A 208 11.07 4.22 -15.56
C LEU A 208 11.84 5.46 -16.05
N GLY A 209 11.42 6.65 -15.65
CA GLY A 209 12.13 7.90 -15.91
C GLY A 209 13.55 7.89 -15.32
N TYR A 210 13.69 7.54 -14.03
CA TYR A 210 15.01 7.40 -13.38
C TYR A 210 15.89 6.37 -14.10
N LEU A 211 15.35 5.20 -14.37
CA LEU A 211 16.09 4.11 -15.01
C LEU A 211 16.52 4.45 -16.42
N THR A 212 15.65 5.11 -17.20
CA THR A 212 15.93 5.52 -18.57
C THR A 212 16.99 6.61 -18.61
N LEU A 213 16.81 7.71 -17.85
CA LEU A 213 17.77 8.82 -17.82
C LEU A 213 19.14 8.35 -17.31
N TRP A 214 19.14 7.44 -16.38
CA TRP A 214 20.36 6.85 -15.87
C TRP A 214 21.07 5.99 -16.91
N SER A 215 20.32 5.14 -17.61
CA SER A 215 20.85 4.33 -18.72
C SER A 215 21.48 5.23 -19.80
N LEU A 216 20.81 6.33 -20.18
CA LEU A 216 21.31 7.31 -21.13
C LEU A 216 22.57 8.03 -20.61
N TYR A 217 22.59 8.46 -19.36
CA TYR A 217 23.75 9.10 -18.74
C TYR A 217 25.00 8.19 -18.79
N PHE A 218 24.84 6.90 -18.41
CA PHE A 218 25.96 5.96 -18.46
C PHE A 218 26.40 5.66 -19.90
N ALA A 219 25.46 5.54 -20.84
CA ALA A 219 25.80 5.37 -22.26
C ALA A 219 26.60 6.55 -22.80
N ALA A 220 26.22 7.78 -22.45
CA ALA A 220 26.95 9.00 -22.82
C ALA A 220 28.32 9.03 -22.17
N LYS A 221 28.43 8.81 -20.87
CA LYS A 221 29.68 8.85 -20.09
C LYS A 221 30.69 7.81 -20.54
N THR A 222 30.25 6.61 -20.88
CA THR A 222 31.12 5.52 -21.32
C THR A 222 31.32 5.49 -22.83
N ARG A 223 30.67 6.39 -23.58
CA ARG A 223 30.59 6.39 -25.05
C ARG A 223 30.17 5.04 -25.65
N ALA A 224 29.38 4.28 -24.88
CA ALA A 224 28.94 2.92 -25.23
C ALA A 224 27.47 2.93 -25.63
N TRP A 225 27.09 3.73 -26.59
CA TRP A 225 25.74 3.78 -27.13
C TRP A 225 25.36 2.45 -27.79
N ARG A 226 24.17 1.95 -27.41
CA ARG A 226 23.57 0.74 -27.99
C ARG A 226 22.14 1.04 -28.41
N PRO A 227 21.59 0.37 -29.44
CA PRO A 227 20.20 0.57 -29.87
C PRO A 227 19.19 0.44 -28.73
N ARG A 228 19.46 -0.42 -27.74
CA ARG A 228 18.59 -0.59 -26.57
C ARG A 228 18.32 0.70 -25.78
N HIS A 229 19.27 1.63 -25.69
CA HIS A 229 19.07 2.90 -24.96
C HIS A 229 18.04 3.78 -25.66
N LEU A 230 18.04 3.76 -27.01
CA LEU A 230 17.02 4.43 -27.79
C LEU A 230 15.66 3.75 -27.65
N THR A 231 15.63 2.41 -27.63
CA THR A 231 14.40 1.64 -27.38
C THR A 231 13.82 1.97 -26.01
N GLU A 232 14.65 2.05 -24.96
CA GLU A 232 14.24 2.44 -23.60
C GLU A 232 13.60 3.84 -23.58
N LEU A 233 14.26 4.81 -24.21
CA LEU A 233 13.72 6.16 -24.33
C LEU A 233 12.40 6.19 -25.11
N LEU A 234 12.32 5.45 -26.22
CA LEU A 234 11.11 5.38 -27.05
C LEU A 234 9.95 4.74 -26.26
N VAL A 235 10.18 3.63 -25.54
CA VAL A 235 9.17 2.99 -24.69
C VAL A 235 8.70 3.97 -23.64
N PHE A 236 9.62 4.65 -22.93
CA PHE A 236 9.25 5.65 -21.92
C PHE A 236 8.41 6.78 -22.51
N VAL A 237 8.85 7.41 -23.60
CA VAL A 237 8.15 8.55 -24.20
C VAL A 237 6.78 8.14 -24.75
N VAL A 238 6.71 7.04 -25.50
CA VAL A 238 5.45 6.60 -26.14
C VAL A 238 4.44 6.18 -25.08
N THR A 239 4.82 5.34 -24.13
CA THR A 239 3.86 4.86 -23.10
C THR A 239 3.45 5.98 -22.15
N SER A 240 4.36 6.89 -21.77
CA SER A 240 4.02 8.06 -20.94
C SER A 240 3.05 8.99 -21.68
N THR A 241 3.27 9.21 -22.99
CA THR A 241 2.37 10.05 -23.79
C THR A 241 0.97 9.42 -23.89
N ILE A 242 0.89 8.12 -24.14
CA ILE A 242 -0.39 7.39 -24.20
C ILE A 242 -1.11 7.49 -22.85
N THR A 243 -0.42 7.22 -21.75
CA THR A 243 -0.99 7.27 -20.39
C THR A 243 -1.45 8.68 -20.02
N TYR A 244 -0.63 9.69 -20.28
CA TYR A 244 -1.00 11.07 -20.04
C TYR A 244 -2.23 11.48 -20.87
N SER A 245 -2.26 11.13 -22.16
CA SER A 245 -3.40 11.40 -23.03
C SER A 245 -4.67 10.70 -22.54
N TYR A 246 -4.56 9.45 -22.10
CA TYR A 246 -5.67 8.69 -21.53
C TYR A 246 -6.24 9.38 -20.28
N TYR A 247 -5.39 9.77 -19.34
CA TYR A 247 -5.82 10.44 -18.11
C TYR A 247 -6.39 11.85 -18.37
N SER A 248 -5.77 12.61 -19.25
CA SER A 248 -6.23 13.95 -19.62
C SER A 248 -7.60 13.92 -20.31
N LEU A 249 -7.81 12.97 -21.24
CA LEU A 249 -9.10 12.80 -21.92
C LEU A 249 -10.23 12.38 -20.97
N ASN A 250 -9.90 11.72 -19.86
CA ASN A 250 -10.86 11.26 -18.86
C ASN A 250 -10.91 12.16 -17.62
N SER A 251 -10.38 13.39 -17.70
CA SER A 251 -10.40 14.39 -16.61
C SER A 251 -9.75 13.93 -15.30
N LEU A 252 -8.82 12.98 -15.36
CA LEU A 252 -7.95 12.59 -14.23
C LEU A 252 -6.68 13.47 -14.12
N ASP A 253 -6.60 14.53 -14.85
CA ASP A 253 -5.59 15.58 -14.74
C ASP A 253 -5.62 16.27 -13.35
N LYS A 254 -6.74 16.20 -12.67
CA LYS A 254 -6.90 16.58 -11.24
C LYS A 254 -6.72 15.36 -10.33
N LEU A 255 -5.56 14.72 -10.39
CA LEU A 255 -5.13 13.83 -9.32
C LEU A 255 -5.17 14.64 -8.02
N GLY A 256 -5.93 14.21 -7.01
CA GLY A 256 -6.17 14.98 -5.79
C GLY A 256 -4.92 15.50 -5.08
N TYR A 257 -3.75 14.92 -5.40
CA TYR A 257 -2.43 15.32 -4.88
C TYR A 257 -1.67 16.33 -5.77
N VAL A 258 -2.14 16.58 -7.00
CA VAL A 258 -1.46 17.47 -7.97
C VAL A 258 -2.49 18.46 -8.48
N SER A 259 -2.50 19.66 -7.91
CA SER A 259 -3.52 20.67 -8.18
C SER A 259 -3.20 21.60 -9.35
N GLY A 260 -1.97 21.53 -9.89
CA GLY A 260 -1.60 22.41 -11.00
C GLY A 260 -0.14 22.29 -11.45
N TYR A 261 0.25 23.16 -12.40
CA TYR A 261 1.60 23.15 -12.97
C TYR A 261 2.72 23.39 -11.95
N GLN A 262 2.42 24.09 -10.85
CA GLN A 262 3.41 24.34 -9.78
C GLN A 262 3.80 23.04 -9.08
N ASP A 263 2.86 22.12 -8.86
CA ASP A 263 3.13 20.83 -8.25
C ASP A 263 3.89 19.92 -9.19
N VAL A 264 3.59 19.97 -10.50
CA VAL A 264 4.39 19.29 -11.53
C VAL A 264 5.84 19.79 -11.52
N LEU A 265 6.06 21.11 -11.37
CA LEU A 265 7.40 21.69 -11.28
C LEU A 265 8.12 21.27 -9.99
N LYS A 266 7.41 21.20 -8.84
CA LYS A 266 7.98 20.69 -7.58
C LYS A 266 8.42 19.23 -7.73
N ILE A 267 7.54 18.37 -8.26
CA ILE A 267 7.86 16.95 -8.52
C ILE A 267 9.08 16.85 -9.45
N ALA A 268 9.10 17.62 -10.54
CA ALA A 268 10.22 17.62 -11.49
C ALA A 268 11.53 18.08 -10.83
N ALA A 269 11.50 19.11 -9.98
CA ALA A 269 12.68 19.60 -9.27
C ALA A 269 13.20 18.55 -8.27
N VAL A 270 12.32 17.92 -7.49
CA VAL A 270 12.68 16.85 -6.56
C VAL A 270 13.23 15.64 -7.33
N PHE A 271 12.59 15.25 -8.43
CA PHE A 271 13.05 14.19 -9.31
C PHE A 271 14.47 14.45 -9.83
N LEU A 272 14.73 15.66 -10.36
CA LEU A 272 16.06 16.02 -10.84
C LEU A 272 17.10 16.05 -9.71
N GLY A 273 16.75 16.53 -8.53
CA GLY A 273 17.60 16.51 -7.35
C GLY A 273 18.03 15.08 -6.98
N PHE A 274 17.09 14.16 -6.87
CA PHE A 274 17.39 12.76 -6.59
C PHE A 274 18.10 12.05 -7.74
N LEU A 275 17.83 12.40 -9.00
CA LEU A 275 18.58 11.89 -10.14
C LEU A 275 20.05 12.29 -10.04
N LEU A 276 20.36 13.55 -9.71
CA LEU A 276 21.72 14.01 -9.50
C LEU A 276 22.41 13.30 -8.35
N LEU A 277 21.73 13.14 -7.20
CA LEU A 277 22.23 12.37 -6.05
C LEU A 277 22.53 10.92 -6.44
N ALA A 278 21.63 10.28 -7.18
CA ALA A 278 21.79 8.92 -7.64
C ALA A 278 22.99 8.78 -8.61
N VAL A 279 23.17 9.74 -9.53
CA VAL A 279 24.34 9.78 -10.43
C VAL A 279 25.64 9.91 -9.63
N VAL A 280 25.65 10.70 -8.56
CA VAL A 280 26.80 10.83 -7.66
C VAL A 280 27.04 9.55 -6.88
N ALA A 281 25.98 8.93 -6.33
CA ALA A 281 26.05 7.70 -5.54
C ALA A 281 26.56 6.50 -6.35
N LEU A 282 26.16 6.40 -7.62
CA LEU A 282 26.62 5.36 -8.55
C LEU A 282 27.88 5.73 -9.35
N GLY A 283 28.40 6.91 -9.09
CA GLY A 283 29.68 7.36 -9.67
C GLY A 283 30.84 6.43 -9.30
N PRO A 284 32.07 6.71 -9.80
CA PRO A 284 33.21 5.86 -9.56
C PRO A 284 33.51 5.76 -8.05
N LYS A 285 33.52 4.54 -7.59
CA LYS A 285 33.90 4.00 -6.28
C LYS A 285 34.27 5.04 -5.21
N ARG A 286 33.30 5.47 -4.43
CA ARG A 286 33.55 5.86 -3.06
C ARG A 286 33.05 4.69 -2.20
N TYR A 287 33.92 4.11 -1.39
CA TYR A 287 33.53 3.13 -0.39
C TYR A 287 32.57 3.81 0.58
N VAL A 288 31.27 3.60 0.39
CA VAL A 288 30.31 3.90 1.44
C VAL A 288 30.62 2.88 2.53
N LYS A 289 31.04 3.36 3.69
CA LYS A 289 31.49 2.48 4.76
C LYS A 289 30.28 1.87 5.44
N TRP A 290 30.31 0.59 5.72
CA TRP A 290 29.36 -0.21 6.50
C TRP A 290 28.89 0.45 7.81
N THR A 291 29.67 1.39 8.34
CA THR A 291 29.36 2.18 9.52
C THR A 291 28.14 3.09 9.35
N LEU A 292 27.69 3.33 8.13
CA LEU A 292 26.54 4.20 7.84
C LEU A 292 25.21 3.42 7.70
N ALA A 293 25.27 2.10 7.65
CA ALA A 293 24.06 1.26 7.48
C ALA A 293 22.97 1.47 8.56
N PRO A 294 23.26 1.72 9.83
CA PRO A 294 22.22 1.98 10.83
C PRO A 294 21.61 3.39 10.74
N ILE A 295 22.24 4.34 10.04
CA ILE A 295 21.78 5.74 10.04
C ILE A 295 20.32 5.90 9.59
N PRO A 296 19.84 5.30 8.48
CA PRO A 296 18.45 5.44 8.08
C PRO A 296 17.46 4.88 9.09
N GLY A 297 17.77 3.73 9.70
CA GLY A 297 16.93 3.15 10.75
C GLY A 297 16.89 4.02 12.00
N VAL A 298 18.05 4.53 12.43
CA VAL A 298 18.14 5.46 13.57
C VAL A 298 17.38 6.76 13.29
N ALA A 299 17.44 7.27 12.05
CA ALA A 299 16.73 8.48 11.66
C ALA A 299 15.19 8.28 11.73
N ILE A 300 14.68 7.11 11.31
CA ILE A 300 13.26 6.78 11.43
C ILE A 300 12.85 6.72 12.90
N VAL A 301 13.60 6.01 13.73
CA VAL A 301 13.30 5.91 15.17
C VAL A 301 13.35 7.29 15.83
N ALA A 302 14.35 8.11 15.50
CA ALA A 302 14.47 9.47 16.03
C ALA A 302 13.31 10.37 15.60
N PHE A 303 12.83 10.24 14.34
CA PHE A 303 11.68 10.98 13.85
C PHE A 303 10.40 10.59 14.61
N VAL A 304 10.16 9.30 14.81
CA VAL A 304 8.98 8.83 15.55
C VAL A 304 9.03 9.22 17.03
N LEU A 305 10.21 9.17 17.66
CA LEU A 305 10.39 9.67 19.04
C LEU A 305 10.15 11.19 19.12
N TRP A 306 10.50 11.92 18.06
CA TRP A 306 10.19 13.33 17.97
C TRP A 306 8.68 13.56 17.85
N ASP A 307 7.98 12.83 16.97
CA ASP A 307 6.54 12.92 16.78
C ASP A 307 5.75 12.53 18.04
N TYR A 308 6.26 11.54 18.82
CA TYR A 308 5.69 11.17 20.12
C TYR A 308 5.63 12.32 21.12
N VAL A 309 6.63 13.21 21.10
CA VAL A 309 6.69 14.37 22.00
C VAL A 309 6.05 15.61 21.39
N ASN A 310 6.16 15.78 20.08
CA ASN A 310 5.70 16.95 19.34
C ASN A 310 4.96 16.49 18.09
N PRO A 311 3.63 16.64 18.00
CA PRO A 311 2.90 16.21 16.81
C PRO A 311 3.42 16.93 15.57
N VAL A 312 3.86 16.17 14.59
CA VAL A 312 4.39 16.71 13.33
C VAL A 312 3.26 17.07 12.37
N PHE A 313 2.20 16.25 12.37
CA PHE A 313 1.01 16.51 11.57
C PHE A 313 -0.13 16.97 12.48
N PRO A 314 -0.69 18.17 12.26
CA PRO A 314 -1.63 18.81 13.20
C PRO A 314 -2.96 18.05 13.39
N TYR A 315 -3.27 17.08 12.51
CA TYR A 315 -4.54 16.35 12.51
C TYR A 315 -4.37 14.86 12.77
N ILE A 316 -3.19 14.42 13.22
CA ILE A 316 -2.89 13.01 13.47
C ILE A 316 -2.48 12.88 14.93
N PRO A 317 -3.01 11.89 15.66
CA PRO A 317 -2.62 11.66 17.03
C PRO A 317 -1.13 11.33 17.10
N ASN A 318 -0.50 11.75 18.21
CA ASN A 318 0.89 11.42 18.48
C ASN A 318 1.10 9.91 18.44
N ALA A 319 2.29 9.49 18.02
CA ALA A 319 2.68 8.09 18.07
C ALA A 319 2.46 7.52 19.48
N THR A 320 1.80 6.37 19.57
CA THR A 320 1.58 5.67 20.84
C THR A 320 2.85 4.92 21.27
N ASP A 321 2.95 4.51 22.56
CA ASP A 321 4.04 3.66 23.05
C ASP A 321 4.25 2.43 22.19
N PHE A 322 3.18 1.91 21.65
CA PHE A 322 3.15 0.75 20.80
C PHE A 322 3.78 1.01 19.41
N VAL A 323 3.48 2.17 18.81
CA VAL A 323 4.09 2.61 17.55
C VAL A 323 5.62 2.75 17.71
N ILE A 324 6.10 3.18 18.86
CA ILE A 324 7.54 3.26 19.14
C ILE A 324 8.20 1.87 19.05
N ILE A 325 7.59 0.84 19.63
CA ILE A 325 8.10 -0.55 19.56
C ILE A 325 8.16 -1.03 18.12
N LEU A 326 7.09 -0.78 17.34
CA LEU A 326 7.05 -1.14 15.93
C LEU A 326 8.11 -0.39 15.11
N MET A 327 8.37 0.87 15.42
CA MET A 327 9.39 1.65 14.73
C MET A 327 10.82 1.20 15.06
N LEU A 328 11.06 0.65 16.25
CA LEU A 328 12.33 -0.04 16.53
C LEU A 328 12.53 -1.25 15.60
N CYS A 329 11.47 -2.05 15.42
CA CYS A 329 11.51 -3.17 14.47
C CYS A 329 11.72 -2.68 13.03
N THR A 330 10.99 -1.65 12.61
CA THR A 330 11.13 -1.03 11.28
C THR A 330 12.54 -0.46 11.08
N GLY A 331 13.09 0.22 12.07
CA GLY A 331 14.47 0.72 12.04
C GLY A 331 15.51 -0.39 11.84
N ALA A 332 15.32 -1.54 12.49
CA ALA A 332 16.18 -2.71 12.28
C ALA A 332 16.05 -3.28 10.85
N LEU A 333 14.82 -3.37 10.33
CA LEU A 333 14.54 -3.84 8.97
C LEU A 333 15.14 -2.90 7.91
N VAL A 334 14.98 -1.60 8.08
CA VAL A 334 15.57 -0.59 7.19
C VAL A 334 17.10 -0.62 7.24
N SER A 335 17.69 -0.80 8.43
CA SER A 335 19.14 -0.94 8.57
C SER A 335 19.67 -2.18 7.86
N ALA A 336 18.97 -3.31 7.99
CA ALA A 336 19.29 -4.54 7.27
C ALA A 336 19.18 -4.37 5.75
N ALA A 337 18.15 -3.68 5.27
CA ALA A 337 17.96 -3.38 3.86
C ALA A 337 19.06 -2.45 3.34
N TRP A 338 19.39 -1.40 4.09
CA TRP A 338 20.42 -0.42 3.70
C TRP A 338 21.79 -1.07 3.52
N PHE A 339 22.14 -1.99 4.41
CA PHE A 339 23.34 -2.79 4.27
C PHE A 339 23.42 -3.51 2.91
N GLY A 340 22.32 -4.12 2.47
CA GLY A 340 22.23 -4.76 1.16
C GLY A 340 22.30 -3.76 0.01
N PHE A 341 21.74 -2.56 0.17
CA PHE A 341 21.88 -1.48 -0.81
C PHE A 341 23.34 -1.04 -0.98
N GLU A 342 24.10 -0.91 0.10
CA GLU A 342 25.53 -0.59 0.02
C GLU A 342 26.30 -1.65 -0.79
N GLU A 343 25.99 -2.93 -0.57
CA GLU A 343 26.58 -4.03 -1.35
C GLU A 343 26.15 -3.98 -2.83
N LEU A 344 24.89 -3.67 -3.12
CA LEU A 344 24.41 -3.49 -4.49
C LEU A 344 25.13 -2.35 -5.19
N LEU A 345 25.29 -1.20 -4.53
CA LEU A 345 25.98 -0.03 -5.06
C LEU A 345 27.46 -0.32 -5.35
N ASN A 346 28.10 -1.14 -4.52
CA ASN A 346 29.48 -1.55 -4.68
C ASN A 346 29.66 -2.68 -5.72
N SER A 347 28.57 -3.34 -6.12
CA SER A 347 28.61 -4.42 -7.10
C SER A 347 28.83 -3.87 -8.52
N ARG A 348 29.42 -4.71 -9.40
CA ARG A 348 29.54 -4.40 -10.84
C ARG A 348 28.30 -4.80 -11.64
N LEU A 349 27.23 -5.21 -10.98
CA LEU A 349 26.03 -5.73 -11.64
C LEU A 349 25.30 -4.62 -12.38
N LEU A 350 24.94 -4.87 -13.64
CA LEU A 350 24.11 -3.99 -14.46
C LEU A 350 22.75 -3.72 -13.81
N LEU A 351 22.28 -4.67 -13.00
CA LEU A 351 20.97 -4.63 -12.33
C LEU A 351 20.94 -3.80 -11.04
N ARG A 352 22.09 -3.24 -10.58
CA ARG A 352 22.15 -2.38 -9.38
C ARG A 352 21.25 -1.14 -9.44
N ALA A 353 20.91 -0.70 -10.63
CA ALA A 353 20.03 0.44 -10.86
C ALA A 353 18.58 0.15 -10.49
N VAL A 354 18.13 -1.12 -10.63
CA VAL A 354 16.71 -1.49 -10.44
C VAL A 354 16.22 -1.24 -9.01
N PRO A 355 16.90 -1.67 -7.93
CA PRO A 355 16.45 -1.37 -6.57
C PRO A 355 16.41 0.12 -6.24
N LEU A 356 17.35 0.91 -6.78
CA LEU A 356 17.30 2.36 -6.65
C LEU A 356 16.15 2.96 -7.45
N GLY A 357 15.89 2.46 -8.66
CA GLY A 357 14.72 2.84 -9.44
C GLY A 357 13.40 2.50 -8.77
N MET A 358 13.37 1.54 -7.84
CA MET A 358 12.20 1.24 -6.99
C MET A 358 12.08 2.21 -5.82
N LEU A 359 13.19 2.55 -5.17
CA LEU A 359 13.21 3.41 -3.98
C LEU A 359 12.95 4.88 -4.33
N LEU A 360 13.58 5.39 -5.39
CA LEU A 360 13.57 6.81 -5.73
C LEU A 360 12.17 7.39 -6.00
N PRO A 361 11.22 6.70 -6.63
CA PRO A 361 9.86 7.19 -6.79
C PRO A 361 9.17 7.47 -5.46
N ALA A 362 9.25 6.53 -4.51
CA ALA A 362 8.68 6.69 -3.18
C ALA A 362 9.28 7.91 -2.48
N VAL A 363 10.61 8.00 -2.43
CA VAL A 363 11.30 9.16 -1.83
C VAL A 363 10.95 10.48 -2.54
N THR A 364 10.77 10.46 -3.87
CA THR A 364 10.37 11.65 -4.64
C THR A 364 8.97 12.12 -4.24
N LEU A 365 8.00 11.22 -4.20
CA LEU A 365 6.62 11.53 -3.84
C LEU A 365 6.49 11.95 -2.38
N MET A 366 7.19 11.28 -1.45
CA MET A 366 7.25 11.67 -0.05
C MET A 366 7.82 13.08 0.12
N THR A 367 8.95 13.37 -0.55
CA THR A 367 9.57 14.71 -0.49
C THR A 367 8.65 15.77 -1.10
N PHE A 368 7.97 15.45 -2.20
CA PHE A 368 6.97 16.33 -2.79
C PHE A 368 5.82 16.61 -1.81
N ALA A 369 5.29 15.59 -1.16
CA ALA A 369 4.22 15.72 -0.19
C ALA A 369 4.63 16.64 0.98
N LEU A 370 5.81 16.43 1.56
CA LEU A 370 6.34 17.26 2.64
C LEU A 370 6.57 18.72 2.20
N LEU A 371 7.06 18.95 0.97
CA LEU A 371 7.25 20.29 0.41
C LEU A 371 5.93 20.98 0.04
N SER A 372 4.86 20.24 -0.11
CA SER A 372 3.53 20.78 -0.40
C SER A 372 2.78 21.23 0.85
N GLY A 373 3.31 20.94 2.05
CA GLY A 373 2.78 21.32 3.36
C GLY A 373 2.32 20.12 4.18
N PHE A 374 2.09 20.35 5.47
CA PHE A 374 1.65 19.31 6.41
C PHE A 374 0.12 19.26 6.46
N SER A 375 -0.51 18.90 5.34
CA SER A 375 -1.95 18.67 5.23
C SER A 375 -2.27 17.18 5.35
N ILE A 376 -3.54 16.85 5.59
CA ILE A 376 -4.04 15.46 5.56
C ILE A 376 -3.69 14.78 4.23
N GLN A 377 -3.88 15.48 3.11
CA GLN A 377 -3.53 14.95 1.78
C GLN A 377 -2.04 14.64 1.64
N SER A 378 -1.17 15.52 2.19
CA SER A 378 0.27 15.26 2.23
C SER A 378 0.59 14.04 3.09
N HIS A 379 -0.06 13.88 4.23
CA HIS A 379 0.09 12.71 5.09
C HIS A 379 -0.34 11.42 4.36
N GLN A 380 -1.52 11.42 3.73
CA GLN A 380 -2.00 10.28 2.95
C GLN A 380 -1.02 9.89 1.84
N LEU A 381 -0.43 10.88 1.14
CA LEU A 381 0.56 10.60 0.11
C LEU A 381 1.86 10.04 0.70
N VAL A 382 2.32 10.56 1.84
CA VAL A 382 3.52 10.05 2.53
C VAL A 382 3.32 8.61 2.93
N TYR A 383 2.24 8.30 3.62
CA TYR A 383 2.01 6.94 4.12
C TYR A 383 1.84 5.93 2.97
N ARG A 384 1.08 6.27 1.92
CA ARG A 384 0.92 5.38 0.74
C ARG A 384 2.21 5.17 -0.03
N THR A 385 3.14 6.13 -0.02
CA THR A 385 4.43 5.96 -0.70
C THR A 385 5.42 5.10 0.07
N PHE A 386 5.27 4.97 1.39
CA PHE A 386 6.04 3.97 2.16
C PHE A 386 5.83 2.56 1.62
N ASP A 387 4.62 2.21 1.26
CA ASP A 387 4.26 0.89 0.76
C ASP A 387 5.05 0.52 -0.51
N PHE A 388 5.32 1.50 -1.36
CA PHE A 388 6.14 1.27 -2.56
C PHE A 388 7.64 1.17 -2.26
N ALA A 389 8.11 1.78 -1.16
CA ALA A 389 9.48 1.62 -0.71
C ALA A 389 9.77 0.21 -0.19
N ASP A 390 8.74 -0.51 0.30
CA ASP A 390 8.86 -1.86 0.84
C ASP A 390 9.46 -2.85 -0.16
N LEU A 391 9.10 -2.73 -1.45
CA LEU A 391 9.67 -3.58 -2.48
C LEU A 391 11.18 -3.34 -2.64
N ALA A 392 11.61 -2.09 -2.56
CA ALA A 392 13.02 -1.75 -2.59
C ALA A 392 13.75 -2.27 -1.34
N LEU A 393 13.14 -2.10 -0.15
CA LEU A 393 13.69 -2.64 1.10
C LEU A 393 13.83 -4.15 1.06
N ALA A 394 12.85 -4.86 0.49
CA ALA A 394 12.91 -6.30 0.27
C ALA A 394 14.13 -6.72 -0.59
N MET A 395 14.42 -5.95 -1.66
CA MET A 395 15.63 -6.21 -2.46
C MET A 395 16.90 -6.00 -1.65
N GLY A 396 16.93 -4.97 -0.79
CA GLY A 396 18.03 -4.71 0.12
C GLY A 396 18.25 -5.86 1.11
N VAL A 397 17.20 -6.30 1.81
CA VAL A 397 17.25 -7.45 2.74
C VAL A 397 17.70 -8.72 2.01
N GLY A 398 17.13 -8.99 0.82
CA GLY A 398 17.54 -10.12 -0.02
C GLY A 398 19.03 -10.11 -0.34
N MET A 399 19.60 -8.93 -0.67
CA MET A 399 21.03 -8.79 -0.93
C MET A 399 21.86 -8.96 0.32
N THR A 400 21.41 -8.46 1.48
CA THR A 400 22.06 -8.66 2.77
C THR A 400 22.22 -10.15 3.08
N VAL A 401 21.13 -10.91 2.97
CA VAL A 401 21.14 -12.35 3.18
C VAL A 401 22.04 -13.07 2.16
N ALA A 402 21.98 -12.70 0.89
CA ALA A 402 22.82 -13.27 -0.16
C ALA A 402 24.31 -13.01 0.09
N HIS A 403 24.66 -11.79 0.54
CA HIS A 403 26.05 -11.42 0.87
C HIS A 403 26.57 -12.18 2.09
N LEU A 404 25.76 -12.26 3.14
CA LEU A 404 26.14 -12.91 4.39
C LEU A 404 26.11 -14.45 4.33
N ALA A 405 25.55 -15.05 3.26
CA ALA A 405 25.50 -16.50 3.08
C ALA A 405 26.87 -17.18 3.15
N ARG A 406 27.96 -16.42 2.98
CA ARG A 406 29.35 -16.90 3.13
C ARG A 406 29.84 -16.83 4.60
N LYS A 407 29.07 -16.22 5.51
CA LYS A 407 29.38 -16.02 6.93
C LYS A 407 28.24 -16.56 7.79
N PRO A 408 28.13 -17.86 8.04
CA PRO A 408 26.91 -18.50 8.56
C PRO A 408 26.43 -17.95 9.90
N ARG A 409 27.33 -17.52 10.79
CA ARG A 409 26.93 -16.91 12.08
C ARG A 409 26.26 -15.54 11.88
N ALA A 410 26.81 -14.70 11.00
CA ALA A 410 26.25 -13.39 10.69
C ALA A 410 24.97 -13.50 9.89
N GLU A 411 24.90 -14.44 8.92
CA GLU A 411 23.67 -14.76 8.18
C GLU A 411 22.55 -15.13 9.15
N TRP A 412 22.83 -16.08 10.07
CA TRP A 412 21.83 -16.54 11.02
C TRP A 412 21.32 -15.42 11.93
N LEU A 413 22.23 -14.59 12.48
CA LEU A 413 21.86 -13.46 13.32
C LEU A 413 20.93 -12.48 12.57
N VAL A 414 21.28 -12.09 11.35
CA VAL A 414 20.46 -11.18 10.54
C VAL A 414 19.11 -11.82 10.20
N VAL A 415 19.08 -13.08 9.78
CA VAL A 415 17.83 -13.78 9.47
C VAL A 415 16.91 -13.83 10.69
N VAL A 416 17.44 -14.18 11.87
CA VAL A 416 16.64 -14.23 13.10
C VAL A 416 16.13 -12.85 13.49
N THR A 417 16.98 -11.82 13.42
CA THR A 417 16.56 -10.43 13.72
C THR A 417 15.48 -9.94 12.77
N VAL A 418 15.66 -10.15 11.47
CA VAL A 418 14.67 -9.76 10.44
C VAL A 418 13.37 -10.55 10.66
N MET A 419 13.43 -11.86 10.88
CA MET A 419 12.23 -12.68 11.11
C MET A 419 11.50 -12.27 12.39
N ALA A 420 12.22 -12.00 13.48
CA ALA A 420 11.61 -11.52 14.73
C ALA A 420 10.90 -10.18 14.52
N ALA A 421 11.55 -9.23 13.83
CA ALA A 421 10.94 -7.94 13.53
C ALA A 421 9.70 -8.08 12.63
N LEU A 422 9.75 -8.94 11.60
CA LEU A 422 8.62 -9.19 10.72
C LEU A 422 7.45 -9.84 11.47
N LEU A 423 7.71 -10.84 12.31
CA LEU A 423 6.66 -11.51 13.10
C LEU A 423 6.05 -10.58 14.15
N LEU A 424 6.81 -9.63 14.67
CA LEU A 424 6.29 -8.61 15.58
C LEU A 424 5.46 -7.55 14.86
N THR A 425 5.78 -7.23 13.62
CA THR A 425 5.05 -6.19 12.85
C THR A 425 3.84 -6.75 12.10
N PHE A 426 3.82 -8.02 11.75
CA PHE A 426 2.78 -8.62 10.92
C PHE A 426 1.35 -8.54 11.51
N PRO A 427 1.10 -8.84 12.80
CA PRO A 427 -0.27 -8.77 13.34
C PRO A 427 -0.91 -7.40 13.15
N PHE A 428 -0.11 -6.34 13.21
CA PHE A 428 -0.57 -4.95 13.08
C PHE A 428 -0.90 -4.52 11.65
N ALA A 429 -0.62 -5.36 10.67
CA ALA A 429 -1.09 -5.15 9.31
C ALA A 429 -2.62 -5.03 9.23
N TYR A 430 -3.32 -5.70 10.16
CA TYR A 430 -4.77 -5.83 10.11
C TYR A 430 -5.47 -5.31 11.38
N GLU A 431 -4.72 -4.95 12.40
CA GLU A 431 -5.21 -4.26 13.59
C GLU A 431 -4.91 -2.75 13.48
N THR A 432 -5.55 -2.11 12.51
CA THR A 432 -5.27 -0.72 12.13
C THR A 432 -5.63 0.27 13.23
N SER A 433 -6.60 -0.04 14.07
CA SER A 433 -6.97 0.79 15.22
C SER A 433 -5.81 1.04 16.19
N ALA A 434 -4.93 0.06 16.38
CA ALA A 434 -3.75 0.20 17.23
C ALA A 434 -2.64 1.09 16.63
N LEU A 435 -2.60 1.21 15.30
CA LEU A 435 -1.56 1.95 14.58
C LEU A 435 -2.03 3.31 14.10
N LEU A 436 -3.20 3.33 13.44
CA LEU A 436 -3.75 4.50 12.77
C LEU A 436 -4.80 5.20 13.63
N GLY A 437 -5.21 4.58 14.74
CA GLY A 437 -6.25 5.08 15.61
C GLY A 437 -7.66 4.89 15.05
N GLU A 438 -7.81 4.33 13.86
CA GLU A 438 -9.10 4.02 13.23
C GLU A 438 -9.14 2.58 12.74
N ARG A 439 -10.35 2.03 12.66
CA ARG A 439 -10.57 0.69 12.11
C ARG A 439 -10.72 0.74 10.60
N HIS A 440 -10.14 -0.25 9.92
CA HIS A 440 -10.34 -0.47 8.49
C HIS A 440 -11.13 -1.75 8.18
N ASP A 441 -11.38 -2.57 9.18
CA ASP A 441 -12.25 -3.73 9.04
C ASP A 441 -13.73 -3.33 9.12
N THR A 442 -14.56 -4.06 8.40
CA THR A 442 -16.02 -3.91 8.45
C THR A 442 -16.59 -5.11 9.20
N GLN A 443 -17.45 -4.85 10.19
CA GLN A 443 -18.10 -5.89 10.99
C GLN A 443 -19.51 -6.17 10.47
N GLU A 444 -19.97 -7.40 10.66
CA GLU A 444 -21.32 -7.81 10.20
C GLU A 444 -22.43 -6.98 10.85
N TYR A 445 -22.31 -6.65 12.15
CA TYR A 445 -23.32 -5.84 12.84
C TYR A 445 -23.44 -4.40 12.31
N GLU A 446 -22.41 -3.86 11.68
CA GLU A 446 -22.45 -2.55 11.02
C GLU A 446 -23.25 -2.63 9.72
N VAL A 447 -23.08 -3.72 8.97
CA VAL A 447 -23.89 -4.02 7.78
C VAL A 447 -25.35 -4.25 8.19
N ASP A 448 -25.59 -5.04 9.22
CA ASP A 448 -26.95 -5.30 9.74
C ASP A 448 -27.65 -3.99 10.14
N ALA A 449 -26.94 -3.04 10.74
CA ALA A 449 -27.49 -1.73 11.11
C ALA A 449 -27.88 -0.90 9.89
N VAL A 450 -27.04 -0.92 8.83
CA VAL A 450 -27.30 -0.22 7.56
C VAL A 450 -28.49 -0.86 6.83
N GLU A 451 -28.53 -2.19 6.72
CA GLU A 451 -29.64 -2.92 6.10
C GLU A 451 -30.95 -2.71 6.87
N TRP A 452 -30.88 -2.70 8.20
CA TRP A 452 -32.03 -2.39 9.03
C TRP A 452 -32.57 -0.97 8.74
N LEU A 453 -31.69 0.03 8.64
CA LEU A 453 -32.09 1.39 8.34
C LEU A 453 -32.70 1.51 6.93
N GLU A 454 -32.12 0.84 5.94
CA GLU A 454 -32.70 0.78 4.59
C GLU A 454 -34.13 0.21 4.60
N TYR A 455 -34.33 -0.89 5.33
CA TYR A 455 -35.65 -1.50 5.48
C TYR A 455 -36.64 -0.59 6.21
N ALA A 456 -36.21 0.11 7.26
CA ALA A 456 -37.07 0.92 8.12
C ALA A 456 -37.42 2.29 7.52
N ALA A 457 -36.47 2.93 6.85
CA ALA A 457 -36.59 4.32 6.39
C ALA A 457 -36.44 4.50 4.86
N GLY A 458 -35.96 3.49 4.14
CA GLY A 458 -35.69 3.54 2.69
C GLY A 458 -34.34 4.20 2.37
N SER A 459 -33.76 3.83 1.23
CA SER A 459 -32.45 4.32 0.76
C SER A 459 -32.41 5.82 0.40
N ASP A 460 -33.58 6.43 0.21
CA ASP A 460 -33.69 7.88 -0.05
C ASP A 460 -33.52 8.74 1.21
N SER A 461 -33.45 8.11 2.39
CA SER A 461 -33.23 8.80 3.66
C SER A 461 -31.81 9.34 3.74
N MET A 462 -31.64 10.45 4.45
CA MET A 462 -30.34 11.02 4.72
C MET A 462 -29.68 10.31 5.90
N LEU A 463 -28.52 9.70 5.68
CA LEU A 463 -27.70 9.12 6.74
C LEU A 463 -26.45 9.95 6.95
N GLN A 464 -26.16 10.27 8.22
CA GLN A 464 -24.92 10.92 8.64
C GLN A 464 -24.18 10.00 9.61
N SER A 465 -22.89 9.82 9.37
CA SER A 465 -22.00 9.01 10.20
C SER A 465 -20.55 9.44 9.99
N ASP A 466 -19.60 8.63 10.42
CA ASP A 466 -18.20 8.75 10.04
C ASP A 466 -17.96 8.38 8.57
N GLU A 467 -16.72 8.49 8.14
CA GLU A 467 -16.34 8.12 6.78
C GLU A 467 -16.58 6.63 6.53
N ARG A 468 -16.21 5.75 7.44
CA ARG A 468 -16.26 4.28 7.29
C ARG A 468 -17.69 3.76 7.19
N ILE A 469 -18.57 4.11 8.14
CA ILE A 469 -19.98 3.70 8.10
C ILE A 469 -20.69 4.30 6.89
N SER A 470 -20.35 5.53 6.52
CA SER A 470 -20.87 6.15 5.29
C SER A 470 -20.50 5.37 4.05
N TYR A 471 -19.28 4.80 3.97
CA TYR A 471 -18.88 3.90 2.87
C TYR A 471 -19.68 2.59 2.89
N ILE A 472 -19.89 2.00 4.07
CA ILE A 472 -20.72 0.80 4.22
C ILE A 472 -22.13 1.07 3.71
N ALA A 473 -22.75 2.14 4.18
CA ALA A 473 -24.11 2.52 3.81
C ALA A 473 -24.26 2.78 2.31
N MET A 474 -23.30 3.48 1.72
CA MET A 474 -23.28 3.76 0.29
C MET A 474 -23.11 2.48 -0.55
N ALA A 475 -22.19 1.60 -0.14
CA ALA A 475 -21.87 0.39 -0.90
C ALA A 475 -22.98 -0.65 -0.82
N ILE A 476 -23.63 -0.82 0.32
CA ILE A 476 -24.63 -1.86 0.55
C ILE A 476 -26.02 -1.39 0.13
N SER A 477 -26.44 -0.23 0.62
CA SER A 477 -27.81 0.24 0.48
C SER A 477 -27.99 1.44 -0.45
N GLY A 478 -26.90 2.04 -0.93
CA GLY A 478 -26.95 3.18 -1.85
C GLY A 478 -27.32 4.51 -1.20
N PHE A 479 -27.25 4.62 0.13
CA PHE A 479 -27.49 5.88 0.83
C PHE A 479 -26.59 7.01 0.32
N GLY A 480 -27.11 8.23 0.30
CA GLY A 480 -26.33 9.42 0.03
C GLY A 480 -25.23 9.61 1.09
N LYS A 481 -24.01 9.94 0.64
CA LYS A 481 -22.85 10.09 1.51
C LYS A 481 -22.90 11.39 2.31
N MET A 482 -22.87 11.31 3.64
CA MET A 482 -22.63 12.44 4.55
C MET A 482 -21.68 12.03 5.69
N PRO A 483 -20.35 12.06 5.45
CA PRO A 483 -19.36 11.50 6.38
C PRO A 483 -18.85 12.50 7.43
N TYR A 484 -19.65 13.49 7.82
CA TYR A 484 -19.18 14.61 8.66
C TYR A 484 -19.81 14.65 10.05
N LEU A 485 -20.35 13.53 10.52
CA LEU A 485 -20.97 13.51 11.85
C LEU A 485 -19.98 13.81 12.99
N PRO A 486 -18.74 13.26 13.00
CA PRO A 486 -17.79 13.53 14.06
C PRO A 486 -17.42 15.01 14.19
N SER A 487 -17.08 15.68 13.07
CA SER A 487 -16.76 17.12 13.11
C SER A 487 -17.96 17.97 13.51
N ARG A 488 -19.17 17.63 13.07
CA ARG A 488 -20.37 18.35 13.50
C ARG A 488 -20.65 18.24 14.99
N ILE A 489 -20.39 17.08 15.59
CA ILE A 489 -20.51 16.92 17.04
C ILE A 489 -19.53 17.83 17.77
N MET A 490 -18.29 17.94 17.23
CA MET A 490 -17.23 18.74 17.86
C MET A 490 -17.41 20.25 17.66
N ASP A 491 -17.84 20.67 16.45
CA ASP A 491 -17.83 22.10 16.08
C ASP A 491 -19.12 22.83 16.46
N ASP A 492 -20.27 22.25 16.14
CA ASP A 492 -21.55 22.95 16.22
C ASP A 492 -22.49 22.40 17.30
N GLY A 493 -22.29 21.14 17.73
CA GLY A 493 -23.25 20.43 18.60
C GLY A 493 -24.66 20.31 17.99
N LEU A 494 -24.86 20.80 16.76
CA LEU A 494 -26.16 20.91 16.10
C LEU A 494 -26.33 19.76 15.11
N LEU A 495 -27.19 18.81 15.45
CA LEU A 495 -27.61 17.75 14.56
C LEU A 495 -28.92 18.19 13.87
N GLY A 496 -28.93 18.13 12.54
CA GLY A 496 -30.08 18.60 11.73
C GLY A 496 -31.31 17.71 11.89
N GLU A 497 -32.49 18.30 11.76
CA GLU A 497 -33.75 17.56 11.73
C GLU A 497 -33.89 16.71 10.46
N GLY A 498 -34.61 15.58 10.57
CA GLY A 498 -34.96 14.76 9.44
C GLY A 498 -33.84 13.86 8.90
N ALA A 499 -32.70 13.83 9.57
CA ALA A 499 -31.63 12.91 9.26
C ALA A 499 -31.56 11.74 10.24
N PHE A 500 -31.10 10.59 9.77
CA PHE A 500 -30.68 9.49 10.62
C PHE A 500 -29.18 9.59 10.89
N TYR A 501 -28.79 9.23 12.08
CA TYR A 501 -27.41 9.25 12.55
C TYR A 501 -27.00 7.85 12.95
N MET A 502 -25.81 7.44 12.56
CA MET A 502 -25.17 6.21 13.04
C MET A 502 -23.87 6.57 13.75
N LEU A 503 -23.72 6.06 14.97
CA LEU A 503 -22.58 6.31 15.83
C LEU A 503 -22.12 4.99 16.44
N GLU A 504 -20.82 4.80 16.58
CA GLU A 504 -20.24 3.70 17.33
C GLU A 504 -19.66 4.18 18.66
N THR A 505 -19.87 3.38 19.71
CA THR A 505 -19.37 3.75 21.04
C THR A 505 -17.84 3.72 21.13
N GLU A 506 -17.16 3.01 20.25
CA GLU A 506 -15.70 3.00 20.20
C GLU A 506 -15.07 4.32 19.74
N TRP A 507 -15.83 5.24 19.13
CA TRP A 507 -15.33 6.59 18.79
C TRP A 507 -14.83 7.36 20.00
N THR A 508 -15.22 6.93 21.21
CA THR A 508 -14.74 7.51 22.47
C THR A 508 -13.44 6.92 23.00
N THR A 509 -12.97 5.82 22.41
CA THR A 509 -11.78 5.08 22.87
C THR A 509 -10.74 4.89 21.79
N VAL A 510 -11.16 4.48 20.60
CA VAL A 510 -10.27 4.26 19.44
C VAL A 510 -10.18 5.53 18.60
N GLY A 511 -11.29 6.24 18.45
CA GLY A 511 -11.40 7.40 17.60
C GLY A 511 -11.98 7.09 16.23
N VAL A 512 -12.16 8.12 15.43
CA VAL A 512 -12.86 8.06 14.16
C VAL A 512 -12.21 8.98 13.14
N SER A 513 -12.18 8.54 11.90
CA SER A 513 -11.73 9.37 10.77
C SER A 513 -12.87 10.23 10.25
N ASP A 514 -12.62 11.52 10.13
CA ASP A 514 -13.53 12.50 9.56
C ASP A 514 -12.81 13.23 8.40
N TYR A 515 -13.07 12.78 7.20
CA TYR A 515 -12.45 13.37 6.01
C TYR A 515 -13.25 14.61 5.57
N PRO A 516 -12.63 15.78 5.34
CA PRO A 516 -11.17 16.01 5.26
C PRO A 516 -10.52 16.46 6.57
N ASP A 517 -11.26 16.54 7.68
CA ASP A 517 -10.86 17.29 8.88
C ASP A 517 -9.93 16.52 9.83
N GLY A 518 -9.71 15.21 9.61
CA GLY A 518 -8.71 14.43 10.30
C GLY A 518 -9.27 13.36 11.23
N TYR A 519 -8.53 13.09 12.29
CA TYR A 519 -8.83 12.05 13.26
C TYR A 519 -9.33 12.66 14.57
N LEU A 520 -10.47 12.17 15.06
CA LEU A 520 -11.15 12.68 16.25
C LEU A 520 -11.40 11.54 17.25
N VAL A 521 -11.24 11.84 18.54
CA VAL A 521 -11.71 10.98 19.65
C VAL A 521 -12.79 11.75 20.37
N LEU A 522 -14.01 11.23 20.36
CA LEU A 522 -15.14 11.90 20.98
C LEU A 522 -15.14 11.73 22.50
N ASN A 523 -15.65 12.73 23.20
CA ASN A 523 -15.84 12.65 24.64
C ASN A 523 -17.02 11.71 24.95
N GLY A 524 -16.79 10.68 25.77
CA GLY A 524 -17.82 9.70 26.14
C GLY A 524 -19.04 10.34 26.84
N THR A 525 -18.86 11.46 27.55
CA THR A 525 -19.98 12.21 28.18
C THR A 525 -20.86 12.88 27.11
N GLU A 526 -20.25 13.45 26.07
CA GLU A 526 -20.97 14.09 24.96
C GLU A 526 -21.75 13.06 24.15
N VAL A 527 -21.12 11.93 23.82
CA VAL A 527 -21.79 10.82 23.13
C VAL A 527 -22.98 10.31 23.93
N ALA A 528 -22.81 10.09 25.23
CA ALA A 528 -23.89 9.65 26.11
C ALA A 528 -25.04 10.68 26.18
N LEU A 529 -24.72 11.98 26.21
CA LEU A 529 -25.70 13.06 26.19
C LEU A 529 -26.50 13.06 24.88
N ILE A 530 -25.82 12.99 23.73
CA ILE A 530 -26.44 12.93 22.42
C ILE A 530 -27.40 11.75 22.34
N VAL A 531 -26.95 10.54 22.67
CA VAL A 531 -27.76 9.33 22.61
C VAL A 531 -28.95 9.42 23.57
N SER A 532 -28.77 9.93 24.80
CA SER A 532 -29.85 10.03 25.79
C SER A 532 -30.90 11.09 25.45
N SER A 533 -30.53 12.12 24.68
CA SER A 533 -31.45 13.19 24.24
C SER A 533 -32.09 12.92 22.87
N SER A 534 -31.76 11.81 22.23
CA SER A 534 -32.22 11.44 20.89
C SER A 534 -33.25 10.32 20.90
N ASN A 535 -33.99 10.18 19.79
CA ASN A 535 -34.82 9.00 19.56
C ASN A 535 -33.95 7.88 19.03
N VAL A 536 -33.63 6.90 19.86
CA VAL A 536 -32.86 5.72 19.47
C VAL A 536 -33.79 4.68 18.86
N PHE A 537 -33.47 4.22 17.66
CA PHE A 537 -34.26 3.25 16.91
C PHE A 537 -33.63 1.85 16.87
N TYR A 538 -32.30 1.80 16.87
CA TYR A 538 -31.56 0.55 16.75
C TYR A 538 -30.28 0.62 17.59
N VAL A 539 -29.97 -0.48 18.23
CA VAL A 539 -28.69 -0.70 18.92
C VAL A 539 -28.23 -2.11 18.56
N GLY A 540 -27.06 -2.23 17.96
CA GLY A 540 -26.47 -3.51 17.57
C GLY A 540 -25.00 -3.60 17.95
N GLY A 541 -24.41 -4.76 17.74
CA GLY A 541 -22.98 -4.99 18.02
C GLY A 541 -22.67 -5.49 19.44
N PRO A 542 -21.41 -5.82 19.72
CA PRO A 542 -20.96 -6.27 21.04
C PRO A 542 -21.00 -5.13 22.05
N VAL A 543 -21.07 -5.48 23.35
CA VAL A 543 -21.10 -4.47 24.44
C VAL A 543 -19.87 -3.56 24.43
N SER A 544 -18.74 -4.05 23.94
CA SER A 544 -17.49 -3.28 23.83
C SER A 544 -17.52 -2.23 22.72
N ASN A 545 -18.34 -2.47 21.68
CA ASN A 545 -18.53 -1.54 20.58
C ASN A 545 -19.95 -1.67 20.01
N GLN A 546 -20.82 -0.76 20.41
CA GLN A 546 -22.20 -0.74 19.94
C GLN A 546 -22.38 0.30 18.85
N ILE A 547 -23.08 -0.07 17.79
CA ILE A 547 -23.58 0.87 16.79
C ILE A 547 -24.98 1.31 17.20
N VAL A 548 -25.22 2.61 17.20
CA VAL A 548 -26.49 3.23 17.60
C VAL A 548 -27.06 4.00 16.43
N VAL A 549 -28.29 3.72 16.02
CA VAL A 549 -29.05 4.47 15.03
C VAL A 549 -30.08 5.34 15.73
N PHE A 550 -30.04 6.62 15.48
CA PHE A 550 -30.92 7.58 16.13
C PHE A 550 -31.30 8.76 15.22
N SER A 551 -32.31 9.52 15.62
CA SER A 551 -32.62 10.84 15.07
C SER A 551 -32.74 11.86 16.17
N CYS A 552 -32.36 13.10 15.87
CA CYS A 552 -32.53 14.20 16.83
C CYS A 552 -33.91 14.81 16.70
N THR A 553 -34.51 15.19 17.83
CA THR A 553 -35.72 16.01 17.95
C THR A 553 -35.34 17.43 18.33
N GLU A 554 -36.21 18.42 18.07
CA GLU A 554 -35.98 19.84 18.44
C GLU A 554 -35.52 20.06 19.91
N VAL A 555 -35.96 19.19 20.82
CA VAL A 555 -35.62 19.25 22.25
C VAL A 555 -34.16 18.86 22.51
N GLY A 556 -33.55 18.04 21.66
CA GLY A 556 -32.13 17.64 21.80
C GLY A 556 -31.16 18.75 21.44
N GLN A 557 -31.58 19.72 20.63
CA GLN A 557 -30.73 20.84 20.21
C GLN A 557 -30.46 21.85 21.33
N GLU A 558 -31.47 22.15 22.18
CA GLU A 558 -31.31 23.08 23.31
C GLU A 558 -30.45 22.52 24.46
N ALA A 559 -30.42 21.18 24.62
CA ALA A 559 -29.65 20.54 25.68
C ALA A 559 -28.14 20.53 25.43
N ILE A 560 -27.70 20.59 24.16
CA ILE A 560 -26.28 20.57 23.79
C ILE A 560 -25.65 21.97 23.86
N ILE A 561 -26.45 23.03 23.67
CA ILE A 561 -25.96 24.43 23.62
C ILE A 561 -25.91 25.09 25.03
N GLY A 562 -26.42 24.45 26.05
CA GLY A 562 -26.74 25.13 27.34
C GLY A 562 -25.61 25.36 28.33
N ASP A 563 -24.39 24.84 28.12
CA ASP A 563 -23.34 24.88 29.16
C ASP A 563 -21.89 25.10 28.63
N TYR A 564 -21.70 26.00 27.66
CA TYR A 564 -20.36 26.48 27.29
C TYR A 564 -20.26 28.01 27.42
#